data_afdfda18d8506db11eb9a3f8995f1635
#
_entry.id   afdfda18d8506db11eb9a3f8995f1635
#
_cell.length_a   1.000
_cell.length_b   1.000
_cell.length_c   1.000
_cell.angle_alpha   90.00
_cell.angle_beta   90.00
_cell.angle_gamma   90.00
#
_symmetry.space_group_name_H-M   'P 1'
#
loop_
_entity.id
_entity.type
_entity.pdbx_description
1 polymer ?
#
loop_
_entity_poly.entity_id
_entity_poly.type
_entity_poly.pdbx_seq_one_letter_code
_entity_poly.pdbx_strand_id
1 'polypeptide(L)'
;MEALKDKVVYQIYPKSFYDTNGDGLGDLKGVTAKLDYLADLGVDYLWLTPFFPSPQRDNGYDVADYRAIDPRYGTMEDLEELIREADKRGIGLMLDMVFNHTSTEHAWFQRALAGEKKYQDYYIFKNGTPDNLPTNWVSKFGGPAWQYVPQLGKWYLHLFDVTQADLNWENPAVREEMADILRFWKAKGIKGFRFDVVNLISKPEVYEDDFEGDGRRFYTDGRNVHKYLKELVAAGGIDGMVTVGEMSSTSLENCIGYTAAGNHELSMCFNFHHLKVDYKNGDKWALMPADHLALKKLFQTWQEGMQAHDGWNALFWCNHDQPRAVSRFGSDTAYWKESAKMLAAAIHFMRGTPYIYQGEELGMTNAHFTSIDQYRDVESLNYYNILRGEGKSEAETLDIIAQRSRDNGRTPMQWDASANAGFTTGTPWIGTADNYQTINAAAEMDDPDSVRSFYKTLVHLRKQHKVISEGKIEFLFPENADLLAYRRYGAPDGEELLVLCNLTAHEVPVTLPEGWAGAEKLLGNYTETAAALRPYE
;
A
#
# COMPACT_ATOMS: atom_id res chain seq x y z
N MET A 1 14.08 5.92 15.46
CA MET A 1 12.60 5.97 15.51
C MET A 1 12.03 7.35 15.81
N GLU A 2 12.59 8.14 16.71
CA GLU A 2 12.08 9.49 17.02
C GLU A 2 11.97 10.39 15.78
N ALA A 3 12.94 10.34 14.88
CA ALA A 3 12.95 11.14 13.65
C ALA A 3 11.85 10.82 12.63
N LEU A 4 11.04 9.77 12.84
CA LEU A 4 10.00 9.33 11.90
C LEU A 4 8.58 9.61 12.37
N LYS A 5 8.40 9.97 13.65
CA LYS A 5 7.08 10.09 14.27
C LYS A 5 6.26 11.24 13.69
N ASP A 6 6.91 12.32 13.26
CA ASP A 6 6.27 13.49 12.65
C ASP A 6 6.19 13.42 11.12
N LYS A 7 6.74 12.37 10.49
CA LYS A 7 6.82 12.25 9.04
C LYS A 7 5.52 11.76 8.42
N VAL A 8 5.33 12.16 7.16
CA VAL A 8 4.23 11.73 6.30
C VAL A 8 4.82 11.25 4.97
N VAL A 9 4.37 10.12 4.49
CA VAL A 9 4.80 9.53 3.21
C VAL A 9 3.70 9.68 2.17
N TYR A 10 4.06 10.06 0.96
CA TYR A 10 3.17 10.07 -0.19
C TYR A 10 3.56 8.96 -1.14
N GLN A 11 2.62 8.08 -1.48
CA GLN A 11 2.86 6.99 -2.42
C GLN A 11 2.54 7.43 -3.84
N ILE A 12 3.50 7.23 -4.74
CA ILE A 12 3.37 7.45 -6.17
C ILE A 12 3.34 6.12 -6.91
N TYR A 13 2.35 5.96 -7.78
CA TYR A 13 2.30 4.94 -8.81
C TYR A 13 2.77 5.59 -10.13
N PRO A 14 4.07 5.50 -10.49
CA PRO A 14 4.66 6.32 -11.55
C PRO A 14 3.92 6.21 -12.87
N LYS A 15 3.49 5.02 -13.24
CA LYS A 15 2.78 4.71 -14.48
C LYS A 15 1.52 5.56 -14.70
N SER A 16 0.89 6.02 -13.61
CA SER A 16 -0.36 6.80 -13.63
C SER A 16 -0.24 8.17 -12.97
N PHE A 17 0.97 8.70 -12.76
CA PHE A 17 1.14 9.96 -12.04
C PHE A 17 1.14 11.18 -12.98
N TYR A 18 2.12 11.29 -13.86
CA TYR A 18 2.17 12.35 -14.88
C TYR A 18 3.08 11.95 -16.05
N ASP A 19 2.57 12.06 -17.26
CA ASP A 19 3.26 11.72 -18.51
C ASP A 19 3.81 13.00 -19.16
N THR A 20 5.13 13.06 -19.36
CA THR A 20 5.80 14.24 -19.95
C THR A 20 6.09 14.09 -21.43
N ASN A 21 6.05 12.87 -21.99
CA ASN A 21 6.42 12.60 -23.38
C ASN A 21 5.22 12.27 -24.30
N GLY A 22 4.02 12.09 -23.74
CA GLY A 22 2.78 11.85 -24.47
C GLY A 22 2.60 10.42 -24.96
N ASP A 23 3.30 9.45 -24.38
CA ASP A 23 3.17 8.04 -24.73
C ASP A 23 2.03 7.31 -23.99
N GLY A 24 1.37 7.99 -23.07
CA GLY A 24 0.26 7.47 -22.26
C GLY A 24 0.68 6.82 -20.95
N LEU A 25 1.97 6.82 -20.63
CA LEU A 25 2.54 6.33 -19.38
C LEU A 25 3.15 7.47 -18.58
N GLY A 26 2.90 7.50 -17.28
CA GLY A 26 3.63 8.40 -16.37
C GLY A 26 5.11 8.05 -16.35
N ASP A 27 5.95 9.03 -16.03
CA ASP A 27 7.41 8.90 -16.06
C ASP A 27 8.09 9.62 -14.90
N LEU A 28 9.40 9.39 -14.70
CA LEU A 28 10.18 9.99 -13.62
C LEU A 28 10.29 11.52 -13.77
N LYS A 29 10.38 12.03 -14.98
CA LYS A 29 10.33 13.49 -15.24
C LYS A 29 8.99 14.08 -14.81
N GLY A 30 7.91 13.33 -14.96
CA GLY A 30 6.58 13.70 -14.48
C GLY A 30 6.53 13.84 -12.96
N VAL A 31 7.18 12.94 -12.23
CA VAL A 31 7.32 13.07 -10.77
C VAL A 31 8.11 14.33 -10.44
N THR A 32 9.23 14.56 -11.10
CA THR A 32 10.05 15.78 -10.92
C THR A 32 9.24 17.06 -11.18
N ALA A 33 8.43 17.08 -12.23
CA ALA A 33 7.58 18.24 -12.59
C ALA A 33 6.51 18.54 -11.53
N LYS A 34 6.13 17.58 -10.70
CA LYS A 34 5.09 17.72 -9.66
C LYS A 34 5.63 17.85 -8.24
N LEU A 35 6.94 17.98 -8.06
CA LEU A 35 7.56 18.10 -6.74
C LEU A 35 7.10 19.34 -5.95
N ASP A 36 6.80 20.46 -6.61
CA ASP A 36 6.29 21.65 -5.94
C ASP A 36 4.88 21.42 -5.37
N TYR A 37 4.03 20.69 -6.10
CA TYR A 37 2.72 20.24 -5.61
C TYR A 37 2.84 19.38 -4.35
N LEU A 38 3.80 18.44 -4.34
CA LEU A 38 4.05 17.53 -3.22
C LEU A 38 4.68 18.27 -2.03
N ALA A 39 5.59 19.19 -2.28
CA ALA A 39 6.19 20.03 -1.26
C ALA A 39 5.16 20.96 -0.60
N ASP A 40 4.23 21.53 -1.38
CA ASP A 40 3.13 22.33 -0.87
C ASP A 40 2.17 21.52 0.02
N LEU A 41 1.92 20.25 -0.32
CA LEU A 41 1.15 19.34 0.54
C LEU A 41 1.87 19.07 1.88
N GLY A 42 3.20 19.19 1.91
CA GLY A 42 4.02 19.10 3.11
C GLY A 42 4.56 17.71 3.44
N VAL A 43 4.52 16.77 2.51
CA VAL A 43 5.02 15.40 2.69
C VAL A 43 6.54 15.34 2.82
N ASP A 44 7.05 14.34 3.51
CA ASP A 44 8.47 14.21 3.83
C ASP A 44 9.17 13.15 2.97
N TYR A 45 8.43 12.15 2.51
CA TYR A 45 8.96 11.08 1.69
C TYR A 45 8.01 10.76 0.53
N LEU A 46 8.60 10.36 -0.60
CA LEU A 46 7.88 9.79 -1.75
C LEU A 46 8.24 8.33 -1.87
N TRP A 47 7.26 7.45 -1.69
CA TRP A 47 7.39 6.04 -2.02
C TRP A 47 6.93 5.84 -3.47
N LEU A 48 7.85 5.43 -4.35
CA LEU A 48 7.56 5.08 -5.73
C LEU A 48 7.41 3.56 -5.84
N THR A 49 6.30 3.09 -6.45
CA THR A 49 6.17 1.68 -6.83
C THR A 49 7.21 1.32 -7.90
N PRO A 50 7.48 0.02 -8.17
CA PRO A 50 8.61 -0.36 -9.00
C PRO A 50 8.61 0.28 -10.39
N PHE A 51 9.72 0.85 -10.79
CA PHE A 51 10.01 1.41 -12.12
C PHE A 51 11.23 0.74 -12.77
N PHE A 52 11.63 -0.42 -12.25
CA PHE A 52 12.70 -1.24 -12.78
C PHE A 52 12.26 -1.95 -14.07
N PRO A 53 13.20 -2.41 -14.93
CA PRO A 53 12.87 -3.22 -16.09
C PRO A 53 11.96 -4.38 -15.72
N SER A 54 10.83 -4.49 -16.43
CA SER A 54 9.78 -5.45 -16.15
C SER A 54 8.99 -5.76 -17.42
N PRO A 55 8.60 -7.03 -17.65
CA PRO A 55 7.63 -7.38 -18.70
C PRO A 55 6.22 -6.80 -18.44
N GLN A 56 5.97 -6.22 -17.26
CA GLN A 56 4.69 -5.62 -16.86
C GLN A 56 3.52 -6.62 -16.76
N ARG A 57 3.79 -7.87 -16.46
CA ARG A 57 2.74 -8.89 -16.23
C ARG A 57 1.96 -8.59 -14.96
N ASP A 58 2.67 -8.09 -13.94
CA ASP A 58 2.08 -7.56 -12.70
C ASP A 58 2.47 -6.08 -12.47
N ASN A 59 2.43 -5.29 -13.55
CA ASN A 59 2.62 -3.85 -13.54
C ASN A 59 3.88 -3.37 -12.76
N GLY A 60 5.01 -4.05 -12.95
CA GLY A 60 6.29 -3.70 -12.36
C GLY A 60 6.71 -4.56 -11.17
N TYR A 61 5.80 -5.31 -10.54
CA TYR A 61 6.13 -6.24 -9.45
C TYR A 61 6.72 -7.55 -9.94
N ASP A 62 6.88 -7.72 -11.23
CA ASP A 62 7.64 -8.74 -11.94
C ASP A 62 8.98 -8.14 -12.41
N VAL A 63 9.93 -7.98 -11.48
CA VAL A 63 11.21 -7.27 -11.73
C VAL A 63 12.18 -8.15 -12.52
N ALA A 64 12.68 -7.62 -13.65
CA ALA A 64 13.68 -8.29 -14.50
C ALA A 64 15.12 -7.80 -14.26
N ASP A 65 15.31 -6.63 -13.68
CA ASP A 65 16.61 -6.10 -13.28
C ASP A 65 16.44 -5.07 -12.15
N TYR A 66 17.06 -5.30 -10.99
CA TYR A 66 16.93 -4.42 -9.82
C TYR A 66 17.83 -3.18 -9.85
N ARG A 67 18.76 -3.07 -10.79
CA ARG A 67 19.78 -1.99 -10.82
C ARG A 67 19.65 -1.07 -12.04
N ALA A 68 18.58 -1.18 -12.79
CA ALA A 68 18.31 -0.37 -13.98
C ALA A 68 16.93 0.31 -13.88
N ILE A 69 16.73 1.30 -14.73
CA ILE A 69 15.44 1.97 -14.92
C ILE A 69 14.79 1.41 -16.18
N ASP A 70 13.51 1.06 -16.10
CA ASP A 70 12.74 0.68 -17.29
C ASP A 70 12.65 1.88 -18.25
N PRO A 71 13.03 1.74 -19.53
CA PRO A 71 13.01 2.85 -20.49
C PRO A 71 11.66 3.55 -20.63
N ARG A 72 10.56 2.89 -20.28
CA ARG A 72 9.22 3.49 -20.25
C ARG A 72 9.10 4.62 -19.23
N TYR A 73 9.84 4.54 -18.12
CA TYR A 73 9.81 5.55 -17.06
C TYR A 73 10.91 6.58 -17.14
N GLY A 74 11.93 6.36 -17.97
CA GLY A 74 13.06 7.26 -18.12
C GLY A 74 14.42 6.59 -18.03
N THR A 75 15.41 7.36 -17.59
CA THR A 75 16.82 6.92 -17.48
C THR A 75 17.31 7.01 -16.03
N MET A 76 18.52 6.52 -15.79
CA MET A 76 19.20 6.67 -14.49
C MET A 76 19.43 8.16 -14.17
N GLU A 77 19.76 8.97 -15.18
CA GLU A 77 19.95 10.41 -15.04
C GLU A 77 18.65 11.10 -14.61
N ASP A 78 17.51 10.68 -15.14
CA ASP A 78 16.19 11.22 -14.75
C ASP A 78 15.87 10.91 -13.27
N LEU A 79 16.24 9.72 -12.78
CA LEU A 79 16.11 9.38 -11.36
C LEU A 79 17.06 10.21 -10.49
N GLU A 80 18.32 10.35 -10.90
CA GLU A 80 19.30 11.16 -10.18
C GLU A 80 18.89 12.64 -10.12
N GLU A 81 18.26 13.16 -11.16
CA GLU A 81 17.64 14.49 -11.17
C GLU A 81 16.49 14.56 -10.15
N LEU A 82 15.60 13.59 -10.17
CA LEU A 82 14.48 13.51 -9.23
C LEU A 82 14.98 13.49 -7.77
N ILE A 83 16.03 12.72 -7.47
CA ILE A 83 16.64 12.67 -6.14
C ILE A 83 17.16 14.05 -5.73
N ARG A 84 17.89 14.75 -6.60
CA ARG A 84 18.44 16.08 -6.32
C ARG A 84 17.35 17.13 -6.11
N GLU A 85 16.32 17.11 -6.95
CA GLU A 85 15.23 18.09 -6.89
C GLU A 85 14.32 17.85 -5.67
N ALA A 86 14.12 16.59 -5.28
CA ALA A 86 13.41 16.23 -4.06
C ALA A 86 14.21 16.67 -2.80
N ASP A 87 15.52 16.39 -2.77
CA ASP A 87 16.41 16.80 -1.66
C ASP A 87 16.38 18.33 -1.43
N LYS A 88 16.35 19.15 -2.50
CA LYS A 88 16.22 20.62 -2.40
C LYS A 88 14.95 21.06 -1.67
N ARG A 89 13.92 20.25 -1.69
CA ARG A 89 12.60 20.48 -1.06
C ARG A 89 12.46 19.78 0.28
N GLY A 90 13.53 19.12 0.75
CA GLY A 90 13.50 18.34 2.00
C GLY A 90 12.70 17.03 1.90
N ILE A 91 12.51 16.52 0.69
CA ILE A 91 11.75 15.29 0.42
C ILE A 91 12.71 14.14 0.12
N GLY A 92 12.61 13.04 0.87
CA GLY A 92 13.37 11.82 0.62
C GLY A 92 12.65 10.88 -0.34
N LEU A 93 13.39 10.14 -1.16
CA LEU A 93 12.81 9.08 -1.98
C LEU A 93 12.92 7.73 -1.28
N MET A 94 11.84 6.95 -1.37
CA MET A 94 11.75 5.56 -0.95
C MET A 94 11.48 4.67 -2.16
N LEU A 95 12.28 3.62 -2.32
CA LEU A 95 12.09 2.64 -3.40
C LEU A 95 11.37 1.39 -2.90
N ASP A 96 10.65 0.76 -3.81
CA ASP A 96 9.92 -0.48 -3.59
C ASP A 96 10.80 -1.68 -3.95
N MET A 97 11.13 -2.51 -2.97
CA MET A 97 11.98 -3.68 -3.11
C MET A 97 11.13 -4.95 -3.13
N VAL A 98 11.01 -5.53 -4.30
CA VAL A 98 10.28 -6.79 -4.53
C VAL A 98 11.27 -7.94 -4.37
N PHE A 99 11.49 -8.39 -3.14
CA PHE A 99 12.54 -9.34 -2.79
C PHE A 99 12.04 -10.77 -2.54
N ASN A 100 10.73 -11.00 -2.56
CA ASN A 100 10.18 -12.36 -2.47
C ASN A 100 10.37 -13.16 -3.78
N HIS A 101 10.33 -12.50 -4.94
CA HIS A 101 10.36 -13.13 -6.25
C HIS A 101 11.00 -12.22 -7.30
N THR A 102 11.34 -12.77 -8.45
CA THR A 102 11.71 -12.03 -9.65
C THR A 102 10.78 -12.36 -10.81
N SER A 103 10.79 -11.53 -11.85
CA SER A 103 10.26 -11.94 -13.16
C SER A 103 10.95 -13.24 -13.63
N THR A 104 10.21 -14.08 -14.32
CA THR A 104 10.82 -15.21 -15.07
C THR A 104 11.72 -14.75 -16.21
N GLU A 105 11.64 -13.48 -16.63
CA GLU A 105 12.57 -12.86 -17.59
C GLU A 105 13.84 -12.29 -16.93
N HIS A 106 13.96 -12.31 -15.61
CA HIS A 106 15.18 -11.93 -14.92
C HIS A 106 16.37 -12.81 -15.36
N ALA A 107 17.53 -12.22 -15.55
CA ALA A 107 18.73 -12.93 -16.00
C ALA A 107 19.07 -14.15 -15.14
N TRP A 108 18.86 -14.09 -13.83
CA TRP A 108 19.07 -15.23 -12.93
C TRP A 108 18.15 -16.41 -13.26
N PHE A 109 16.87 -16.16 -13.53
CA PHE A 109 15.91 -17.21 -13.85
C PHE A 109 16.19 -17.81 -15.23
N GLN A 110 16.53 -16.98 -16.21
CA GLN A 110 16.90 -17.45 -17.55
C GLN A 110 18.14 -18.35 -17.52
N ARG A 111 19.13 -18.02 -16.69
CA ARG A 111 20.32 -18.88 -16.46
C ARG A 111 19.95 -20.16 -15.70
N ALA A 112 19.01 -20.11 -14.77
CA ALA A 112 18.46 -21.30 -14.12
C ALA A 112 17.79 -22.24 -15.15
N LEU A 113 16.98 -21.70 -16.07
CA LEU A 113 16.36 -22.44 -17.15
C LEU A 113 17.39 -23.04 -18.13
N ALA A 114 18.52 -22.35 -18.34
CA ALA A 114 19.63 -22.85 -19.16
C ALA A 114 20.45 -23.98 -18.48
N GLY A 115 20.09 -24.36 -17.26
CA GLY A 115 20.70 -25.48 -16.53
C GLY A 115 21.83 -25.09 -15.59
N GLU A 116 22.11 -23.80 -15.39
CA GLU A 116 23.16 -23.33 -14.47
C GLU A 116 22.75 -23.58 -13.01
N LYS A 117 23.42 -24.53 -12.36
CA LYS A 117 23.12 -24.98 -11.00
C LYS A 117 23.12 -23.84 -9.98
N LYS A 118 24.07 -22.91 -10.08
CA LYS A 118 24.14 -21.72 -9.21
C LYS A 118 22.81 -20.97 -9.19
N TYR A 119 22.22 -20.73 -10.35
CA TYR A 119 20.98 -19.95 -10.48
C TYR A 119 19.73 -20.78 -10.24
N GLN A 120 19.76 -22.10 -10.46
CA GLN A 120 18.70 -22.98 -9.98
C GLN A 120 18.58 -22.91 -8.45
N ASP A 121 19.69 -22.79 -7.74
CA ASP A 121 19.72 -22.64 -6.28
C ASP A 121 19.26 -21.26 -5.78
N TYR A 122 19.08 -20.27 -6.68
CA TYR A 122 18.49 -18.97 -6.35
C TYR A 122 16.97 -19.02 -6.20
N TYR A 123 16.32 -20.03 -6.74
CA TYR A 123 14.86 -20.17 -6.75
C TYR A 123 14.42 -21.46 -6.06
N ILE A 124 13.12 -21.55 -5.80
CA ILE A 124 12.52 -22.75 -5.20
C ILE A 124 12.15 -23.72 -6.32
N PHE A 125 13.01 -24.67 -6.60
CA PHE A 125 12.76 -25.75 -7.53
C PHE A 125 12.54 -27.09 -6.82
N LYS A 126 11.61 -27.91 -7.31
CA LYS A 126 11.37 -29.29 -6.88
C LYS A 126 11.39 -30.23 -8.07
N ASN A 127 12.10 -31.34 -7.97
CA ASN A 127 12.07 -32.40 -8.98
C ASN A 127 10.67 -33.01 -9.04
N GLY A 128 10.21 -33.41 -10.21
CA GLY A 128 8.91 -34.07 -10.37
C GLY A 128 8.53 -34.35 -11.81
N THR A 129 7.34 -34.87 -11.99
CA THR A 129 6.72 -35.12 -13.28
C THR A 129 5.56 -34.13 -13.49
N PRO A 130 5.14 -33.89 -14.76
CA PRO A 130 4.09 -32.89 -15.05
C PRO A 130 2.73 -33.20 -14.39
N ASP A 131 2.49 -34.46 -14.04
CA ASP A 131 1.21 -34.91 -13.47
C ASP A 131 1.19 -34.91 -11.94
N ASN A 132 2.29 -34.50 -11.27
CA ASN A 132 2.41 -34.56 -9.82
C ASN A 132 2.95 -33.25 -9.25
N LEU A 133 2.05 -32.39 -8.79
CA LEU A 133 2.37 -31.13 -8.10
C LEU A 133 3.17 -31.40 -6.82
N PRO A 134 4.21 -30.59 -6.50
CA PRO A 134 4.95 -30.71 -5.25
C PRO A 134 4.09 -30.54 -3.99
N THR A 135 3.11 -29.63 -4.03
CA THR A 135 2.07 -29.43 -3.01
C THR A 135 0.78 -28.92 -3.65
N ASN A 136 -0.32 -28.96 -2.90
CA ASN A 136 -1.62 -28.42 -3.32
C ASN A 136 -1.76 -26.90 -3.12
N TRP A 137 -0.69 -26.18 -2.89
CA TRP A 137 -0.75 -24.74 -2.63
C TRP A 137 -1.34 -23.96 -3.80
N VAL A 138 -2.09 -22.91 -3.45
CA VAL A 138 -2.77 -22.03 -4.41
C VAL A 138 -2.06 -20.70 -4.52
N SER A 139 -1.85 -20.22 -5.73
CA SER A 139 -1.34 -18.87 -5.99
C SER A 139 -2.31 -17.80 -5.47
N LYS A 140 -1.78 -16.70 -5.00
CA LYS A 140 -2.59 -15.54 -4.56
C LYS A 140 -3.40 -14.91 -5.70
N PHE A 141 -3.02 -15.17 -6.95
CA PHE A 141 -3.76 -14.74 -8.15
C PHE A 141 -4.62 -15.86 -8.77
N GLY A 142 -4.78 -16.95 -8.05
CA GLY A 142 -5.58 -18.11 -8.47
C GLY A 142 -4.78 -19.18 -9.21
N GLY A 143 -5.27 -20.41 -9.14
CA GLY A 143 -4.60 -21.57 -9.72
C GLY A 143 -3.46 -22.13 -8.86
N PRO A 144 -2.77 -23.20 -9.33
CA PRO A 144 -1.66 -23.80 -8.60
C PRO A 144 -0.50 -22.83 -8.37
N ALA A 145 0.18 -22.95 -7.23
CA ALA A 145 1.38 -22.16 -6.93
C ALA A 145 2.67 -22.75 -7.54
N TRP A 146 2.57 -23.78 -8.36
CA TRP A 146 3.69 -24.45 -8.98
C TRP A 146 3.54 -24.51 -10.51
N GLN A 147 4.65 -24.23 -11.22
CA GLN A 147 4.74 -24.36 -12.67
C GLN A 147 5.82 -25.36 -13.07
N TYR A 148 5.44 -26.32 -13.93
CA TYR A 148 6.38 -27.32 -14.45
C TYR A 148 7.26 -26.74 -15.56
N VAL A 149 8.55 -27.10 -15.52
CA VAL A 149 9.55 -26.75 -16.53
C VAL A 149 10.05 -28.05 -17.22
N PRO A 150 9.51 -28.42 -18.39
CA PRO A 150 9.79 -29.71 -19.03
C PRO A 150 11.29 -29.96 -19.29
N GLN A 151 12.03 -28.93 -19.71
CA GLN A 151 13.46 -29.05 -20.02
C GLN A 151 14.33 -29.34 -18.80
N LEU A 152 13.86 -29.04 -17.59
CA LEU A 152 14.57 -29.31 -16.34
C LEU A 152 14.02 -30.52 -15.59
N GLY A 153 12.83 -31.01 -15.93
CA GLY A 153 12.13 -32.03 -15.13
C GLY A 153 11.80 -31.53 -13.72
N LYS A 154 11.47 -30.27 -13.58
CA LYS A 154 11.29 -29.61 -12.29
C LYS A 154 10.09 -28.69 -12.28
N TRP A 155 9.55 -28.45 -11.09
CA TRP A 155 8.59 -27.42 -10.76
C TRP A 155 9.28 -26.24 -10.10
N TYR A 156 8.86 -25.00 -10.41
CA TYR A 156 9.22 -23.83 -9.59
C TYR A 156 8.02 -23.27 -8.87
N LEU A 157 8.27 -22.71 -7.68
CA LEU A 157 7.24 -22.05 -6.87
C LEU A 157 6.97 -20.63 -7.38
N HIS A 158 5.70 -20.27 -7.47
CA HIS A 158 5.24 -18.90 -7.67
C HIS A 158 4.02 -18.61 -6.79
N LEU A 159 4.20 -17.84 -5.72
CA LEU A 159 3.09 -17.50 -4.83
C LEU A 159 2.14 -16.46 -5.45
N PHE A 160 2.57 -15.77 -6.50
CA PHE A 160 1.81 -14.79 -7.28
C PHE A 160 1.62 -15.28 -8.72
N ASP A 161 1.80 -14.40 -9.71
CA ASP A 161 1.65 -14.81 -11.11
C ASP A 161 2.68 -15.89 -11.50
N VAL A 162 2.32 -16.72 -12.48
CA VAL A 162 3.22 -17.74 -13.02
C VAL A 162 4.54 -17.16 -13.55
N THR A 163 4.55 -15.89 -13.91
CA THR A 163 5.74 -15.15 -14.35
C THR A 163 6.57 -14.53 -13.23
N GLN A 164 6.25 -14.82 -11.97
CA GLN A 164 6.92 -14.30 -10.77
C GLN A 164 7.48 -15.46 -9.93
N ALA A 165 8.72 -15.88 -10.24
CA ALA A 165 9.37 -17.03 -9.58
C ALA A 165 9.89 -16.67 -8.19
N ASP A 166 9.52 -17.43 -7.15
CA ASP A 166 9.93 -17.21 -5.78
C ASP A 166 11.41 -17.49 -5.54
N LEU A 167 12.08 -16.57 -4.85
CA LEU A 167 13.50 -16.65 -4.49
C LEU A 167 13.74 -17.55 -3.29
N ASN A 168 14.88 -18.21 -3.29
CA ASN A 168 15.35 -19.07 -2.21
C ASN A 168 16.22 -18.30 -1.21
N TRP A 169 15.60 -17.72 -0.19
CA TRP A 169 16.30 -16.95 0.86
C TRP A 169 17.14 -17.82 1.81
N GLU A 170 17.01 -19.14 1.79
CA GLU A 170 17.94 -20.01 2.51
C GLU A 170 19.35 -19.96 1.91
N ASN A 171 19.44 -19.67 0.62
CA ASN A 171 20.72 -19.49 -0.06
C ASN A 171 21.37 -18.16 0.35
N PRO A 172 22.55 -18.17 1.02
CA PRO A 172 23.23 -16.94 1.43
C PRO A 172 23.64 -16.05 0.24
N ALA A 173 23.85 -16.62 -0.94
CA ALA A 173 24.16 -15.84 -2.13
C ALA A 173 22.96 -14.97 -2.57
N VAL A 174 21.74 -15.45 -2.41
CA VAL A 174 20.52 -14.65 -2.65
C VAL A 174 20.45 -13.49 -1.66
N ARG A 175 20.68 -13.74 -0.36
CA ARG A 175 20.67 -12.68 0.67
C ARG A 175 21.73 -11.61 0.40
N GLU A 176 22.91 -12.00 -0.06
CA GLU A 176 23.98 -11.04 -0.43
C GLU A 176 23.59 -10.22 -1.68
N GLU A 177 22.96 -10.81 -2.70
CA GLU A 177 22.45 -10.08 -3.85
C GLU A 177 21.43 -9.00 -3.43
N MET A 178 20.51 -9.33 -2.51
CA MET A 178 19.53 -8.37 -2.00
C MET A 178 20.18 -7.24 -1.21
N ALA A 179 21.16 -7.55 -0.37
CA ALA A 179 21.92 -6.55 0.36
C ALA A 179 22.73 -5.62 -0.57
N ASP A 180 23.31 -6.16 -1.63
CA ASP A 180 24.05 -5.38 -2.62
C ASP A 180 23.14 -4.45 -3.43
N ILE A 181 21.93 -4.88 -3.75
CA ILE A 181 20.91 -4.01 -4.37
C ILE A 181 20.59 -2.81 -3.45
N LEU A 182 20.42 -3.01 -2.15
CA LEU A 182 20.18 -1.92 -1.20
C LEU A 182 21.36 -0.95 -1.12
N ARG A 183 22.61 -1.48 -1.07
CA ARG A 183 23.83 -0.64 -1.09
C ARG A 183 23.92 0.20 -2.35
N PHE A 184 23.59 -0.38 -3.50
CA PHE A 184 23.59 0.33 -4.79
C PHE A 184 22.63 1.53 -4.76
N TRP A 185 21.39 1.35 -4.35
CA TRP A 185 20.41 2.42 -4.31
C TRP A 185 20.68 3.46 -3.23
N LYS A 186 21.15 3.03 -2.06
CA LYS A 186 21.63 3.93 -1.00
C LYS A 186 22.76 4.84 -1.51
N ALA A 187 23.72 4.30 -2.23
CA ALA A 187 24.82 5.07 -2.82
C ALA A 187 24.34 6.09 -3.87
N LYS A 188 23.19 5.86 -4.51
CA LYS A 188 22.51 6.81 -5.41
C LYS A 188 21.80 7.94 -4.68
N GLY A 189 21.64 7.87 -3.35
CA GLY A 189 20.97 8.90 -2.56
C GLY A 189 19.55 8.57 -2.13
N ILE A 190 19.10 7.33 -2.30
CA ILE A 190 17.80 6.87 -1.78
C ILE A 190 17.80 6.92 -0.26
N LYS A 191 16.68 7.39 0.32
CA LYS A 191 16.53 7.67 1.77
C LYS A 191 15.70 6.63 2.52
N GLY A 192 15.01 5.76 1.82
CA GLY A 192 14.18 4.73 2.44
C GLY A 192 13.82 3.60 1.49
N PHE A 193 13.25 2.55 2.06
CA PHE A 193 12.83 1.36 1.31
C PHE A 193 11.49 0.84 1.82
N ARG A 194 10.63 0.47 0.87
CA ARG A 194 9.45 -0.35 1.14
C ARG A 194 9.74 -1.76 0.65
N PHE A 195 9.50 -2.74 1.47
CA PHE A 195 9.70 -4.15 1.13
C PHE A 195 8.36 -4.82 0.85
N ASP A 196 8.20 -5.27 -0.39
CA ASP A 196 7.01 -5.96 -0.89
C ASP A 196 6.87 -7.34 -0.26
N VAL A 197 5.70 -7.66 0.28
CA VAL A 197 5.35 -8.96 0.90
C VAL A 197 6.49 -9.64 1.65
N VAL A 198 7.27 -8.87 2.36
CA VAL A 198 8.57 -9.30 2.92
C VAL A 198 8.44 -10.39 4.00
N ASN A 199 7.27 -10.55 4.60
CA ASN A 199 7.03 -11.63 5.54
C ASN A 199 6.83 -13.01 4.89
N LEU A 200 6.90 -13.10 3.55
CA LEU A 200 6.79 -14.35 2.79
C LEU A 200 8.15 -14.94 2.37
N ILE A 201 9.27 -14.25 2.61
CA ILE A 201 10.59 -14.65 2.11
C ILE A 201 11.14 -15.94 2.74
N SER A 202 10.73 -16.28 3.96
CA SER A 202 11.18 -17.48 4.66
C SER A 202 10.26 -18.66 4.38
N LYS A 203 10.66 -19.53 3.45
CA LYS A 203 9.92 -20.74 3.09
C LYS A 203 10.15 -21.86 4.11
N PRO A 204 9.27 -22.88 4.18
CA PRO A 204 9.46 -24.03 5.07
C PRO A 204 10.59 -24.94 4.57
N GLU A 205 11.17 -25.74 5.47
CA GLU A 205 12.13 -26.79 5.09
C GLU A 205 11.46 -27.93 4.34
N VAL A 206 10.29 -28.33 4.83
CA VAL A 206 9.49 -29.41 4.27
C VAL A 206 8.24 -28.81 3.65
N TYR A 207 8.01 -29.16 2.41
CA TYR A 207 6.84 -28.72 1.63
C TYR A 207 5.76 -29.79 1.72
N GLU A 208 4.65 -29.47 2.32
CA GLU A 208 3.53 -30.37 2.58
C GLU A 208 2.22 -29.79 2.01
N ASP A 209 1.27 -30.68 1.71
CA ASP A 209 -0.07 -30.27 1.33
C ASP A 209 -0.79 -29.54 2.48
N ASP A 210 -1.57 -28.54 2.15
CA ASP A 210 -2.45 -27.84 3.07
C ASP A 210 -3.88 -28.33 2.90
N PHE A 211 -4.37 -29.11 3.85
CA PHE A 211 -5.74 -29.62 3.85
C PHE A 211 -6.73 -28.70 4.58
N GLU A 212 -6.23 -27.61 5.17
CA GLU A 212 -7.03 -26.64 5.93
C GLU A 212 -7.11 -25.27 5.24
N GLY A 213 -6.29 -25.02 4.20
CA GLY A 213 -6.17 -23.74 3.54
C GLY A 213 -5.49 -23.81 2.18
N ASP A 214 -4.86 -22.72 1.79
CA ASP A 214 -4.22 -22.52 0.48
C ASP A 214 -2.68 -22.61 0.52
N GLY A 215 -2.11 -23.09 1.60
CA GLY A 215 -0.66 -23.20 1.81
C GLY A 215 -0.02 -22.02 2.55
N ARG A 216 -0.73 -20.88 2.72
CA ARG A 216 -0.15 -19.66 3.30
C ARG A 216 0.42 -19.84 4.70
N ARG A 217 -0.12 -20.73 5.50
CA ARG A 217 0.37 -21.00 6.88
C ARG A 217 1.80 -21.55 6.91
N PHE A 218 2.30 -22.13 5.82
CA PHE A 218 3.65 -22.70 5.74
C PHE A 218 4.73 -21.66 5.42
N TYR A 219 4.37 -20.56 4.75
CA TYR A 219 5.35 -19.57 4.28
C TYR A 219 5.13 -18.15 4.83
N THR A 220 4.03 -17.89 5.55
CA THR A 220 3.77 -16.57 6.15
C THR A 220 4.49 -16.47 7.49
N ASP A 221 5.22 -15.37 7.70
CA ASP A 221 6.02 -15.14 8.91
C ASP A 221 6.91 -16.34 9.26
N GLY A 222 7.59 -16.92 8.25
CA GLY A 222 8.35 -18.15 8.37
C GLY A 222 9.49 -18.05 9.39
N ARG A 223 9.95 -19.19 9.88
CA ARG A 223 10.87 -19.33 11.04
C ARG A 223 12.15 -18.48 10.99
N ASN A 224 12.67 -18.20 9.79
CA ASN A 224 13.91 -17.45 9.60
C ASN A 224 13.69 -15.99 9.17
N VAL A 225 12.44 -15.50 9.07
CA VAL A 225 12.14 -14.18 8.52
C VAL A 225 12.85 -13.06 9.29
N HIS A 226 12.79 -13.07 10.61
CA HIS A 226 13.45 -12.08 11.46
C HIS A 226 14.98 -12.11 11.32
N LYS A 227 15.56 -13.33 11.24
CA LYS A 227 17.00 -13.50 10.98
C LYS A 227 17.39 -12.88 9.64
N TYR A 228 16.63 -13.17 8.58
CA TYR A 228 16.92 -12.66 7.24
C TYR A 228 16.76 -11.15 7.16
N LEU A 229 15.78 -10.56 7.83
CA LEU A 229 15.61 -9.11 7.87
C LEU A 229 16.76 -8.42 8.61
N LYS A 230 17.20 -8.94 9.76
CA LYS A 230 18.38 -8.42 10.49
C LYS A 230 19.64 -8.49 9.64
N GLU A 231 19.88 -9.63 8.98
CA GLU A 231 21.00 -9.79 8.04
C GLU A 231 20.91 -8.78 6.89
N LEU A 232 19.72 -8.60 6.30
CA LEU A 232 19.51 -7.67 5.19
C LEU A 232 19.76 -6.21 5.59
N VAL A 233 19.25 -5.78 6.73
CA VAL A 233 19.43 -4.43 7.26
C VAL A 233 20.90 -4.15 7.54
N ALA A 234 21.58 -5.08 8.21
CA ALA A 234 22.99 -4.94 8.54
C ALA A 234 23.90 -4.97 7.30
N ALA A 235 23.76 -5.99 6.43
CA ALA A 235 24.56 -6.15 5.23
C ALA A 235 24.27 -5.07 4.17
N GLY A 236 23.01 -4.65 4.04
CA GLY A 236 22.61 -3.54 3.18
C GLY A 236 23.04 -2.17 3.70
N GLY A 237 23.47 -2.10 4.97
CA GLY A 237 23.89 -0.85 5.62
C GLY A 237 22.75 0.17 5.75
N ILE A 238 21.52 -0.28 5.93
CA ILE A 238 20.32 0.56 5.96
C ILE A 238 19.75 0.77 7.37
N ASP A 239 20.47 0.32 8.40
CA ASP A 239 20.07 0.59 9.79
C ASP A 239 19.93 2.09 10.03
N GLY A 240 18.83 2.51 10.62
CA GLY A 240 18.48 3.94 10.81
C GLY A 240 17.86 4.64 9.61
N MET A 241 17.77 4.01 8.44
CA MET A 241 16.97 4.51 7.32
C MET A 241 15.48 4.23 7.53
N VAL A 242 14.63 4.99 6.84
CA VAL A 242 13.18 4.73 6.83
C VAL A 242 12.90 3.43 6.07
N THR A 243 12.31 2.47 6.74
CA THR A 243 11.91 1.20 6.12
C THR A 243 10.49 0.83 6.51
N VAL A 244 9.74 0.32 5.55
CA VAL A 244 8.40 -0.20 5.78
C VAL A 244 8.25 -1.57 5.13
N GLY A 245 7.72 -2.54 5.86
CA GLY A 245 7.41 -3.85 5.32
C GLY A 245 5.92 -3.99 5.04
N GLU A 246 5.59 -4.54 3.88
CA GLU A 246 4.25 -5.02 3.61
C GLU A 246 4.09 -6.43 4.19
N MET A 247 3.11 -6.58 5.09
CA MET A 247 2.87 -7.84 5.80
C MET A 247 1.57 -8.48 5.31
N SER A 248 1.72 -9.56 4.55
CA SER A 248 0.58 -10.36 4.09
C SER A 248 0.13 -11.32 5.18
N SER A 249 -1.16 -11.27 5.57
CA SER A 249 -1.80 -12.22 6.50
C SER A 249 -1.04 -12.45 7.83
N THR A 250 -0.44 -11.41 8.37
CA THR A 250 0.40 -11.43 9.58
C THR A 250 -0.42 -11.33 10.88
N SER A 251 0.24 -11.48 12.01
CA SER A 251 -0.31 -11.24 13.35
C SER A 251 0.26 -9.96 13.97
N LEU A 252 -0.43 -9.44 14.99
CA LEU A 252 0.06 -8.31 15.78
C LEU A 252 1.43 -8.63 16.42
N GLU A 253 1.59 -9.83 16.98
CA GLU A 253 2.84 -10.28 17.60
C GLU A 253 4.01 -10.24 16.61
N ASN A 254 3.81 -10.74 15.39
CA ASN A 254 4.84 -10.67 14.35
C ASN A 254 5.15 -9.23 13.97
N CYS A 255 4.15 -8.36 13.80
CA CYS A 255 4.39 -6.95 13.49
C CYS A 255 5.12 -6.19 14.60
N ILE A 256 4.87 -6.51 15.85
CA ILE A 256 5.69 -6.04 16.98
C ILE A 256 7.14 -6.52 16.81
N GLY A 257 7.34 -7.80 16.49
CA GLY A 257 8.67 -8.37 16.23
C GLY A 257 9.44 -7.65 15.15
N TYR A 258 8.77 -7.29 14.04
CA TYR A 258 9.39 -6.57 12.92
C TYR A 258 9.75 -5.11 13.23
N THR A 259 9.01 -4.42 14.12
CA THR A 259 9.07 -2.96 14.24
C THR A 259 9.45 -2.43 15.61
N ALA A 260 9.51 -3.29 16.64
CA ALA A 260 9.89 -2.85 17.99
C ALA A 260 11.28 -2.22 18.01
N ALA A 261 11.42 -1.14 18.78
CA ALA A 261 12.68 -0.44 18.92
C ALA A 261 13.80 -1.38 19.39
N GLY A 262 14.94 -1.32 18.73
CA GLY A 262 16.10 -2.16 19.05
C GLY A 262 16.12 -3.55 18.39
N ASN A 263 15.10 -3.91 17.62
CA ASN A 263 15.12 -5.16 16.86
C ASN A 263 15.99 -5.08 15.60
N HIS A 264 16.28 -3.87 15.11
CA HIS A 264 17.12 -3.63 13.91
C HIS A 264 16.60 -4.36 12.66
N GLU A 265 15.28 -4.36 12.47
CA GLU A 265 14.61 -4.90 11.29
C GLU A 265 13.97 -3.78 10.48
N LEU A 266 12.72 -3.42 10.76
CA LEU A 266 11.97 -2.44 10.01
C LEU A 266 11.56 -1.26 10.91
N SER A 267 11.40 -0.08 10.32
CA SER A 267 10.90 1.09 11.06
C SER A 267 9.41 0.98 11.35
N MET A 268 8.64 0.40 10.42
CA MET A 268 7.19 0.24 10.51
C MET A 268 6.71 -0.87 9.59
N CYS A 269 5.44 -1.24 9.70
CA CYS A 269 4.82 -2.19 8.79
C CYS A 269 3.38 -1.80 8.42
N PHE A 270 2.98 -2.19 7.21
CA PHE A 270 1.58 -2.24 6.78
C PHE A 270 0.97 -3.57 7.21
N ASN A 271 -0.23 -3.53 7.75
CA ASN A 271 -1.12 -4.68 7.81
C ASN A 271 -2.43 -4.32 7.09
N PHE A 272 -3.16 -5.32 6.62
CA PHE A 272 -4.36 -5.14 5.80
C PHE A 272 -5.65 -5.56 6.51
N HIS A 273 -5.60 -5.87 7.80
CA HIS A 273 -6.75 -6.42 8.52
C HIS A 273 -7.95 -5.47 8.50
N HIS A 274 -7.72 -4.16 8.71
CA HIS A 274 -8.77 -3.14 8.68
C HIS A 274 -9.44 -2.98 7.31
N LEU A 275 -8.78 -3.39 6.23
CA LEU A 275 -9.32 -3.34 4.87
C LEU A 275 -10.15 -4.59 4.51
N LYS A 276 -10.26 -5.58 5.39
CA LYS A 276 -10.99 -6.83 5.12
C LYS A 276 -12.35 -6.92 5.81
N VAL A 277 -12.78 -5.83 6.43
CA VAL A 277 -14.05 -5.78 7.18
C VAL A 277 -15.31 -5.79 6.31
N ASP A 278 -15.14 -5.72 4.99
CA ASP A 278 -16.18 -5.84 3.98
C ASP A 278 -16.02 -7.11 3.11
N TYR A 279 -15.19 -8.08 3.56
CA TYR A 279 -15.00 -9.37 2.91
C TYR A 279 -15.93 -10.42 3.54
N LYS A 280 -16.99 -10.80 2.84
CA LYS A 280 -17.90 -11.83 3.33
C LYS A 280 -17.18 -13.16 3.48
N ASN A 281 -17.16 -13.70 4.69
CA ASN A 281 -16.45 -14.93 5.04
C ASN A 281 -14.94 -14.90 4.70
N GLY A 282 -14.33 -13.70 4.71
CA GLY A 282 -12.91 -13.52 4.38
C GLY A 282 -12.57 -13.56 2.89
N ASP A 283 -13.57 -13.67 2.01
CA ASP A 283 -13.39 -13.67 0.57
C ASP A 283 -13.47 -12.24 0.01
N LYS A 284 -12.38 -11.78 -0.61
CA LYS A 284 -12.29 -10.46 -1.26
C LYS A 284 -13.40 -10.23 -2.29
N TRP A 285 -13.79 -11.27 -3.01
CA TRP A 285 -14.73 -11.19 -4.13
C TRP A 285 -16.19 -11.45 -3.74
N ALA A 286 -16.44 -11.72 -2.47
CA ALA A 286 -17.78 -11.81 -1.90
C ALA A 286 -18.10 -10.52 -1.13
N LEU A 287 -19.03 -9.72 -1.69
CA LEU A 287 -19.35 -8.39 -1.18
C LEU A 287 -20.22 -8.45 0.08
N MET A 288 -19.92 -7.56 1.03
CA MET A 288 -20.79 -7.21 2.16
C MET A 288 -20.54 -5.75 2.56
N PRO A 289 -21.49 -5.09 3.25
CA PRO A 289 -21.21 -3.80 3.87
C PRO A 289 -20.06 -3.89 4.87
N ALA A 290 -19.29 -2.80 5.01
CA ALA A 290 -18.21 -2.75 6.00
C ALA A 290 -18.75 -2.94 7.42
N ASP A 291 -18.13 -3.84 8.17
CA ASP A 291 -18.42 -4.06 9.59
C ASP A 291 -17.64 -3.03 10.43
N HIS A 292 -18.32 -1.96 10.83
CA HIS A 292 -17.70 -0.87 11.59
C HIS A 292 -17.26 -1.29 12.99
N LEU A 293 -17.95 -2.22 13.66
CA LEU A 293 -17.51 -2.73 14.95
C LEU A 293 -16.22 -3.55 14.81
N ALA A 294 -16.15 -4.40 13.79
CA ALA A 294 -14.92 -5.13 13.48
C ALA A 294 -13.77 -4.18 13.13
N LEU A 295 -14.03 -3.14 12.34
CA LEU A 295 -13.05 -2.10 11.99
C LEU A 295 -12.47 -1.42 13.23
N LYS A 296 -13.34 -0.95 14.12
CA LYS A 296 -12.94 -0.29 15.39
C LYS A 296 -12.12 -1.22 16.27
N LYS A 297 -12.56 -2.47 16.43
CA LYS A 297 -11.85 -3.47 17.22
C LYS A 297 -10.46 -3.77 16.65
N LEU A 298 -10.34 -3.83 15.32
CA LEU A 298 -9.04 -4.00 14.66
C LEU A 298 -8.14 -2.79 14.90
N PHE A 299 -8.62 -1.57 14.72
CA PHE A 299 -7.84 -0.37 15.03
C PHE A 299 -7.40 -0.34 16.49
N GLN A 300 -8.31 -0.58 17.43
CA GLN A 300 -7.97 -0.65 18.85
C GLN A 300 -6.89 -1.69 19.12
N THR A 301 -7.08 -2.92 18.67
CA THR A 301 -6.14 -4.03 18.88
C THR A 301 -4.75 -3.70 18.35
N TRP A 302 -4.66 -3.19 17.13
CA TRP A 302 -3.37 -2.89 16.51
C TRP A 302 -2.72 -1.64 17.09
N GLN A 303 -3.47 -0.59 17.35
CA GLN A 303 -2.93 0.66 17.91
C GLN A 303 -2.43 0.46 19.35
N GLU A 304 -3.25 -0.10 20.21
CA GLU A 304 -2.90 -0.33 21.62
C GLU A 304 -1.85 -1.43 21.78
N GLY A 305 -1.93 -2.50 20.99
CA GLY A 305 -0.95 -3.58 21.01
C GLY A 305 0.43 -3.16 20.53
N MET A 306 0.53 -2.43 19.43
CA MET A 306 1.81 -1.86 18.96
C MET A 306 2.37 -0.85 19.96
N GLN A 307 1.51 -0.02 20.56
CA GLN A 307 1.92 0.93 21.60
C GLN A 307 2.50 0.26 22.84
N ALA A 308 1.89 -0.82 23.29
CA ALA A 308 2.32 -1.54 24.50
C ALA A 308 3.73 -2.14 24.38
N HIS A 309 4.21 -2.36 23.17
CA HIS A 309 5.48 -3.06 22.88
C HIS A 309 6.44 -2.26 21.98
N ASP A 310 6.27 -0.94 21.93
CA ASP A 310 7.10 -0.03 21.13
C ASP A 310 7.15 -0.34 19.62
N GLY A 311 6.15 -1.04 19.10
CA GLY A 311 5.95 -1.24 17.66
C GLY A 311 5.44 0.03 16.97
N TRP A 312 5.55 0.13 15.64
CA TRP A 312 5.12 1.30 14.89
C TRP A 312 4.33 0.91 13.63
N ASN A 313 3.14 1.51 13.47
CA ASN A 313 2.26 1.27 12.33
C ASN A 313 2.55 2.24 11.18
N ALA A 314 2.48 1.74 9.96
CA ALA A 314 2.19 2.55 8.78
C ALA A 314 0.67 2.65 8.62
N LEU A 315 0.15 3.88 8.55
CA LEU A 315 -1.30 4.16 8.55
C LEU A 315 -1.75 4.45 7.11
N PHE A 316 -2.78 3.78 6.63
CA PHE A 316 -3.29 3.98 5.28
C PHE A 316 -4.73 3.47 5.12
N TRP A 317 -5.47 4.04 4.16
CA TRP A 317 -6.74 3.55 3.69
C TRP A 317 -6.65 2.93 2.30
N CYS A 318 -5.75 3.46 1.46
CA CYS A 318 -5.64 3.11 0.05
C CYS A 318 -4.17 2.94 -0.36
N ASN A 319 -3.96 2.17 -1.40
CA ASN A 319 -2.71 2.06 -2.13
C ASN A 319 -3.02 1.59 -3.56
N HIS A 320 -1.98 1.28 -4.36
CA HIS A 320 -2.10 0.80 -5.73
C HIS A 320 -2.76 -0.58 -5.88
N ASP A 321 -3.01 -1.29 -4.78
CA ASP A 321 -3.65 -2.62 -4.75
C ASP A 321 -5.05 -2.61 -4.12
N GLN A 322 -5.58 -1.42 -3.79
CA GLN A 322 -6.87 -1.27 -3.14
C GLN A 322 -7.81 -0.38 -3.95
N PRO A 323 -9.12 -0.63 -3.89
CA PRO A 323 -10.12 0.34 -4.34
C PRO A 323 -9.98 1.67 -3.61
N ARG A 324 -10.47 2.75 -4.19
CA ARG A 324 -10.42 4.08 -3.58
C ARG A 324 -11.20 4.12 -2.26
N ALA A 325 -10.55 4.70 -1.24
CA ALA A 325 -11.08 4.69 0.13
C ALA A 325 -12.46 5.35 0.25
N VAL A 326 -12.68 6.49 -0.41
CA VAL A 326 -13.94 7.22 -0.37
C VAL A 326 -15.10 6.43 -0.99
N SER A 327 -14.86 5.68 -2.06
CA SER A 327 -15.87 4.81 -2.68
C SER A 327 -16.16 3.57 -1.85
N ARG A 328 -15.18 3.09 -1.08
CA ARG A 328 -15.28 1.83 -0.33
C ARG A 328 -15.81 2.01 1.09
N PHE A 329 -15.34 3.01 1.81
CA PHE A 329 -15.63 3.23 3.23
C PHE A 329 -16.36 4.56 3.52
N GLY A 330 -16.51 5.41 2.51
CA GLY A 330 -17.20 6.68 2.58
C GLY A 330 -18.44 6.73 1.69
N SER A 331 -18.67 7.89 1.11
CA SER A 331 -19.68 8.14 0.10
C SER A 331 -19.03 8.86 -1.08
N ASP A 332 -19.06 8.28 -2.25
CA ASP A 332 -18.56 8.93 -3.49
C ASP A 332 -19.65 9.70 -4.24
N THR A 333 -20.76 9.98 -3.57
CA THR A 333 -21.92 10.69 -4.09
C THR A 333 -22.30 11.87 -3.19
N ALA A 334 -23.35 11.75 -2.37
CA ALA A 334 -23.96 12.86 -1.62
C ALA A 334 -23.03 13.48 -0.56
N TYR A 335 -22.14 12.70 0.05
CA TYR A 335 -21.22 13.13 1.11
C TYR A 335 -19.76 12.88 0.72
N TRP A 336 -19.45 13.05 -0.57
CA TRP A 336 -18.11 12.77 -1.08
C TRP A 336 -17.01 13.54 -0.33
N LYS A 337 -17.16 14.88 -0.25
CA LYS A 337 -16.16 15.75 0.38
C LYS A 337 -16.05 15.47 1.89
N GLU A 338 -17.18 15.37 2.57
CA GLU A 338 -17.24 15.15 4.01
C GLU A 338 -16.63 13.80 4.39
N SER A 339 -16.99 12.73 3.68
CA SER A 339 -16.49 11.39 3.98
C SER A 339 -15.02 11.23 3.63
N ALA A 340 -14.52 11.85 2.55
CA ALA A 340 -13.09 11.85 2.24
C ALA A 340 -12.27 12.52 3.36
N LYS A 341 -12.72 13.66 3.86
CA LYS A 341 -12.07 14.36 4.98
C LYS A 341 -12.16 13.59 6.30
N MET A 342 -13.32 12.98 6.60
CA MET A 342 -13.49 12.16 7.79
C MET A 342 -12.54 10.96 7.78
N LEU A 343 -12.46 10.22 6.67
CA LEU A 343 -11.55 9.09 6.53
C LEU A 343 -10.09 9.52 6.72
N ALA A 344 -9.70 10.68 6.17
CA ALA A 344 -8.36 11.23 6.38
C ALA A 344 -8.09 11.50 7.86
N ALA A 345 -8.96 12.24 8.55
CA ALA A 345 -8.82 12.55 9.97
C ALA A 345 -8.75 11.28 10.82
N ALA A 346 -9.58 10.29 10.50
CA ALA A 346 -9.69 9.04 11.25
C ALA A 346 -8.33 8.35 11.45
N ILE A 347 -7.45 8.34 10.44
CA ILE A 347 -6.14 7.67 10.54
C ILE A 347 -4.97 8.63 10.76
N HIS A 348 -5.02 9.87 10.26
CA HIS A 348 -3.90 10.81 10.41
C HIS A 348 -3.63 11.22 11.86
N PHE A 349 -4.64 11.17 12.72
CA PHE A 349 -4.49 11.40 14.15
C PHE A 349 -4.14 10.17 14.97
N MET A 350 -4.14 8.96 14.38
CA MET A 350 -3.70 7.72 15.04
C MET A 350 -2.18 7.70 15.28
N ARG A 351 -1.73 6.78 16.14
CA ARG A 351 -0.31 6.55 16.41
C ARG A 351 0.30 5.71 15.27
N GLY A 352 1.21 6.30 14.52
CA GLY A 352 1.85 5.68 13.35
C GLY A 352 2.27 6.74 12.34
N THR A 353 2.84 6.32 11.22
CA THR A 353 3.21 7.19 10.11
C THR A 353 2.15 7.13 9.02
N PRO A 354 1.47 8.24 8.67
CA PRO A 354 0.48 8.25 7.59
C PRO A 354 1.14 8.10 6.21
N TYR A 355 0.47 7.31 5.37
CA TYR A 355 0.76 7.16 3.95
C TYR A 355 -0.43 7.68 3.14
N ILE A 356 -0.20 8.68 2.31
CA ILE A 356 -1.19 9.24 1.39
C ILE A 356 -0.94 8.63 0.02
N TYR A 357 -1.93 7.92 -0.51
CA TYR A 357 -1.84 7.39 -1.87
C TYR A 357 -2.22 8.46 -2.90
N GLN A 358 -1.49 8.57 -4.02
CA GLN A 358 -1.77 9.57 -5.06
C GLN A 358 -3.27 9.62 -5.42
N GLY A 359 -3.83 10.83 -5.37
CA GLY A 359 -5.24 11.10 -5.62
C GLY A 359 -6.16 10.92 -4.41
N GLU A 360 -5.70 10.31 -3.32
CA GLU A 360 -6.47 10.23 -2.07
C GLU A 360 -6.70 11.63 -1.49
N GLU A 361 -5.70 12.49 -1.57
CA GLU A 361 -5.77 13.89 -1.14
C GLU A 361 -6.75 14.75 -1.97
N LEU A 362 -7.18 14.25 -3.13
CA LEU A 362 -8.22 14.85 -3.96
C LEU A 362 -9.59 14.20 -3.76
N GLY A 363 -9.70 13.15 -2.96
CA GLY A 363 -10.91 12.35 -2.87
C GLY A 363 -11.25 11.61 -4.16
N MET A 364 -10.24 11.19 -4.94
CA MET A 364 -10.47 10.39 -6.15
C MET A 364 -11.27 9.13 -5.82
N THR A 365 -12.24 8.82 -6.67
CA THR A 365 -13.16 7.69 -6.53
C THR A 365 -12.71 6.48 -7.35
N ASN A 366 -13.43 5.37 -7.21
CA ASN A 366 -13.32 4.24 -8.14
C ASN A 366 -13.56 4.68 -9.58
N ALA A 367 -13.07 3.89 -10.54
CA ALA A 367 -13.09 4.23 -11.96
C ALA A 367 -14.48 4.22 -12.60
N HIS A 368 -15.42 3.48 -12.02
CA HIS A 368 -16.76 3.22 -12.56
C HIS A 368 -16.75 2.57 -13.96
N PHE A 369 -15.77 1.69 -14.21
CA PHE A 369 -15.70 0.95 -15.47
C PHE A 369 -16.89 -0.01 -15.61
N THR A 370 -17.39 -0.14 -16.85
CA THR A 370 -18.62 -0.88 -17.16
C THR A 370 -18.39 -2.11 -18.04
N SER A 371 -17.15 -2.31 -18.51
CA SER A 371 -16.75 -3.44 -19.36
C SER A 371 -15.43 -4.02 -18.90
N ILE A 372 -15.28 -5.33 -19.00
CA ILE A 372 -14.01 -6.02 -18.67
C ILE A 372 -12.85 -5.53 -19.53
N ASP A 373 -13.10 -5.08 -20.75
CA ASP A 373 -12.08 -4.58 -21.66
C ASP A 373 -11.39 -3.29 -21.18
N GLN A 374 -11.97 -2.59 -20.20
CA GLN A 374 -11.39 -1.40 -19.60
C GLN A 374 -10.34 -1.72 -18.52
N TYR A 375 -10.35 -2.94 -17.99
CA TYR A 375 -9.43 -3.40 -16.95
C TYR A 375 -8.11 -3.90 -17.53
N ARG A 376 -7.03 -3.75 -16.75
CA ARG A 376 -5.66 -4.15 -17.09
C ARG A 376 -5.03 -5.06 -16.06
N ASP A 377 -5.59 -5.09 -14.85
CA ASP A 377 -5.08 -5.84 -13.71
C ASP A 377 -5.26 -7.36 -13.90
N VAL A 378 -4.16 -8.10 -13.81
CA VAL A 378 -4.13 -9.56 -13.98
C VAL A 378 -5.05 -10.28 -12.97
N GLU A 379 -5.08 -9.82 -11.72
CA GLU A 379 -5.96 -10.40 -10.70
C GLU A 379 -7.43 -10.24 -11.08
N SER A 380 -7.82 -9.04 -11.49
CA SER A 380 -9.20 -8.73 -11.90
C SER A 380 -9.64 -9.53 -13.13
N LEU A 381 -8.78 -9.68 -14.13
CA LEU A 381 -9.05 -10.46 -15.33
C LEU A 381 -9.20 -11.96 -15.01
N ASN A 382 -8.34 -12.50 -14.14
CA ASN A 382 -8.41 -13.87 -13.69
C ASN A 382 -9.71 -14.14 -12.92
N TYR A 383 -10.04 -13.29 -11.95
CA TYR A 383 -11.26 -13.46 -11.16
C TYR A 383 -12.55 -13.20 -11.94
N TYR A 384 -12.53 -12.32 -12.95
CA TYR A 384 -13.67 -12.24 -13.88
C TYR A 384 -13.98 -13.61 -14.49
N ASN A 385 -12.96 -14.32 -14.99
CA ASN A 385 -13.15 -15.64 -15.58
C ASN A 385 -13.58 -16.70 -14.55
N ILE A 386 -13.01 -16.66 -13.34
CA ILE A 386 -13.39 -17.57 -12.24
C ILE A 386 -14.86 -17.38 -11.86
N LEU A 387 -15.27 -16.14 -11.58
CA LEU A 387 -16.66 -15.82 -11.20
C LEU A 387 -17.67 -16.19 -12.30
N ARG A 388 -17.32 -15.95 -13.58
CA ARG A 388 -18.12 -16.40 -14.73
C ARG A 388 -18.19 -17.93 -14.80
N GLY A 389 -17.08 -18.61 -14.53
CA GLY A 389 -17.00 -20.08 -14.46
C GLY A 389 -17.83 -20.68 -13.32
N GLU A 390 -18.00 -19.96 -12.22
CA GLU A 390 -18.88 -20.30 -11.09
C GLU A 390 -20.36 -20.07 -11.38
N GLY A 391 -20.71 -19.52 -12.55
CA GLY A 391 -22.10 -19.32 -12.99
C GLY A 391 -22.69 -17.97 -12.67
N LYS A 392 -21.92 -17.00 -12.18
CA LYS A 392 -22.42 -15.62 -12.00
C LYS A 392 -22.74 -14.99 -13.35
N SER A 393 -23.75 -14.15 -13.40
CA SER A 393 -24.07 -13.36 -14.60
C SER A 393 -22.96 -12.35 -14.89
N GLU A 394 -22.89 -11.85 -16.12
CA GLU A 394 -21.91 -10.82 -16.48
C GLU A 394 -22.10 -9.54 -15.66
N ALA A 395 -23.32 -9.11 -15.45
CA ALA A 395 -23.63 -7.93 -14.67
C ALA A 395 -23.20 -8.07 -13.20
N GLU A 396 -23.46 -9.19 -12.55
CA GLU A 396 -22.99 -9.47 -11.17
C GLU A 396 -21.46 -9.54 -11.10
N THR A 397 -20.83 -10.16 -12.09
CA THR A 397 -19.37 -10.27 -12.13
C THR A 397 -18.72 -8.90 -12.29
N LEU A 398 -19.22 -8.07 -13.23
CA LEU A 398 -18.72 -6.71 -13.44
C LEU A 398 -18.93 -5.82 -12.23
N ASP A 399 -20.06 -5.94 -11.50
CA ASP A 399 -20.30 -5.20 -10.26
C ASP A 399 -19.25 -5.55 -9.20
N ILE A 400 -18.97 -6.83 -9.00
CA ILE A 400 -17.93 -7.29 -8.07
C ILE A 400 -16.55 -6.75 -8.48
N ILE A 401 -16.18 -6.90 -9.75
CA ILE A 401 -14.90 -6.41 -10.27
C ILE A 401 -14.79 -4.88 -10.09
N ALA A 402 -15.84 -4.12 -10.42
CA ALA A 402 -15.86 -2.67 -10.30
C ALA A 402 -15.62 -2.21 -8.86
N GLN A 403 -16.10 -2.94 -7.88
CA GLN A 403 -15.91 -2.61 -6.45
C GLN A 403 -14.55 -3.08 -5.89
N ARG A 404 -13.94 -4.13 -6.45
CA ARG A 404 -12.77 -4.80 -5.85
C ARG A 404 -11.47 -4.70 -6.64
N SER A 405 -11.54 -4.33 -7.92
CA SER A 405 -10.36 -4.26 -8.77
C SER A 405 -9.29 -3.30 -8.25
N ARG A 406 -8.04 -3.74 -8.32
CA ARG A 406 -6.86 -2.92 -8.07
C ARG A 406 -6.77 -1.73 -9.06
N ASP A 407 -7.34 -1.85 -10.25
CA ASP A 407 -7.33 -0.79 -11.27
C ASP A 407 -8.06 0.49 -10.81
N ASN A 408 -8.97 0.39 -9.83
CA ASN A 408 -9.56 1.56 -9.20
C ASN A 408 -8.53 2.51 -8.58
N GLY A 409 -7.46 1.96 -8.01
CA GLY A 409 -6.33 2.72 -7.51
C GLY A 409 -5.31 3.13 -8.60
N ARG A 410 -5.44 2.62 -9.83
CA ARG A 410 -4.44 2.79 -10.90
C ARG A 410 -4.87 3.71 -12.04
N THR A 411 -6.08 4.27 -11.97
CA THR A 411 -6.50 5.31 -12.92
C THR A 411 -5.56 6.50 -12.87
N PRO A 412 -5.36 7.22 -13.98
CA PRO A 412 -4.51 8.40 -14.02
C PRO A 412 -4.84 9.42 -12.96
N MET A 413 -3.80 10.00 -12.35
CA MET A 413 -3.93 11.14 -11.43
C MET A 413 -4.67 12.28 -12.12
N GLN A 414 -5.62 12.88 -11.43
CA GLN A 414 -6.49 13.91 -11.94
C GLN A 414 -5.88 15.29 -11.65
N TRP A 415 -5.13 15.84 -12.61
CA TRP A 415 -4.45 17.13 -12.45
C TRP A 415 -5.34 18.32 -12.75
N ASP A 416 -6.17 18.22 -13.79
CA ASP A 416 -7.10 19.28 -14.20
C ASP A 416 -8.29 18.73 -15.00
N ALA A 417 -9.19 19.62 -15.44
CA ALA A 417 -10.39 19.28 -16.20
C ALA A 417 -10.16 19.09 -17.71
N SER A 418 -8.92 19.17 -18.19
CA SER A 418 -8.60 18.96 -19.60
C SER A 418 -8.65 17.48 -19.99
N ALA A 419 -8.47 17.20 -21.28
CA ALA A 419 -8.49 15.82 -21.79
C ALA A 419 -7.52 14.93 -21.00
N ASN A 420 -7.94 13.69 -20.75
CA ASN A 420 -7.20 12.70 -19.95
C ASN A 420 -6.83 13.20 -18.54
N ALA A 421 -7.66 14.06 -17.95
CA ALA A 421 -7.45 14.65 -16.63
C ALA A 421 -6.12 15.44 -16.49
N GLY A 422 -5.56 15.96 -17.58
CA GLY A 422 -4.26 16.61 -17.60
C GLY A 422 -3.08 15.67 -17.36
N PHE A 423 -3.30 14.36 -17.34
CA PHE A 423 -2.27 13.35 -17.09
C PHE A 423 -1.35 13.15 -18.30
N THR A 424 -1.90 13.09 -19.52
CA THR A 424 -1.17 12.84 -20.76
C THR A 424 -1.78 13.60 -21.95
N THR A 425 -0.94 13.94 -22.91
CA THR A 425 -1.38 14.44 -24.22
C THR A 425 -1.66 13.30 -25.22
N GLY A 426 -1.27 12.08 -24.89
CA GLY A 426 -1.49 10.87 -25.69
C GLY A 426 -2.72 10.07 -25.23
N THR A 427 -2.74 8.78 -25.53
CA THR A 427 -3.76 7.84 -25.06
C THR A 427 -3.28 7.19 -23.75
N PRO A 428 -3.97 7.38 -22.62
CA PRO A 428 -3.54 6.79 -21.36
C PRO A 428 -3.60 5.25 -21.41
N TRP A 429 -2.67 4.59 -20.75
CA TRP A 429 -2.57 3.12 -20.70
C TRP A 429 -3.80 2.45 -20.07
N ILE A 430 -4.50 3.17 -19.20
CA ILE A 430 -5.79 2.83 -18.60
C ILE A 430 -6.67 4.07 -18.58
N GLY A 431 -8.00 3.91 -18.69
CA GLY A 431 -8.94 5.02 -18.69
C GLY A 431 -8.93 5.83 -17.40
N THR A 432 -9.31 7.11 -17.50
CA THR A 432 -9.56 7.97 -16.33
C THR A 432 -10.88 7.62 -15.66
N ALA A 433 -11.02 7.94 -14.36
CA ALA A 433 -12.34 7.97 -13.73
C ALA A 433 -13.21 9.06 -14.39
N ASP A 434 -14.51 8.83 -14.37
CA ASP A 434 -15.49 9.66 -15.13
C ASP A 434 -15.70 11.07 -14.56
N ASN A 435 -15.26 11.32 -13.33
CA ASN A 435 -15.49 12.57 -12.58
C ASN A 435 -14.30 13.53 -12.55
N TYR A 436 -13.27 13.32 -13.38
CA TYR A 436 -12.04 14.13 -13.34
C TYR A 436 -12.27 15.61 -13.67
N GLN A 437 -13.37 15.95 -14.34
CA GLN A 437 -13.70 17.35 -14.65
C GLN A 437 -14.06 18.16 -13.40
N THR A 438 -14.51 17.50 -12.33
CA THR A 438 -14.92 18.13 -11.07
C THR A 438 -13.97 17.83 -9.91
N ILE A 439 -13.39 16.63 -9.88
CA ILE A 439 -12.43 16.20 -8.87
C ILE A 439 -11.04 16.21 -9.51
N ASN A 440 -10.25 17.25 -9.23
CA ASN A 440 -8.91 17.36 -9.75
C ASN A 440 -8.07 18.37 -8.95
N ALA A 441 -6.74 18.27 -9.08
CA ALA A 441 -5.82 19.10 -8.34
C ALA A 441 -6.01 20.61 -8.60
N ALA A 442 -6.21 21.01 -9.86
CA ALA A 442 -6.38 22.42 -10.20
C ALA A 442 -7.62 23.04 -9.55
N ALA A 443 -8.73 22.29 -9.46
CA ALA A 443 -9.95 22.77 -8.82
C ALA A 443 -9.80 22.89 -7.28
N GLU A 444 -8.90 22.11 -6.67
CA GLU A 444 -8.78 22.02 -5.22
C GLU A 444 -7.64 22.84 -4.61
N MET A 445 -6.64 23.24 -5.42
CA MET A 445 -5.45 23.95 -4.94
C MET A 445 -5.77 25.24 -4.20
N ASP A 446 -6.72 26.02 -4.70
CA ASP A 446 -7.08 27.35 -4.18
C ASP A 446 -8.39 27.33 -3.37
N ASP A 447 -9.06 26.17 -3.24
CA ASP A 447 -10.26 26.02 -2.42
C ASP A 447 -9.87 25.64 -0.96
N PRO A 448 -10.04 26.55 0.01
CA PRO A 448 -9.71 26.29 1.41
C PRO A 448 -10.57 25.20 2.05
N ASP A 449 -11.74 24.89 1.47
CA ASP A 449 -12.64 23.83 1.91
C ASP A 449 -12.49 22.54 1.07
N SER A 450 -11.47 22.44 0.23
CA SER A 450 -11.22 21.22 -0.56
C SER A 450 -10.74 20.06 0.32
N VAL A 451 -10.85 18.84 -0.24
CA VAL A 451 -10.24 17.63 0.36
C VAL A 451 -8.73 17.80 0.47
N ARG A 452 -8.09 18.35 -0.57
CA ARG A 452 -6.65 18.59 -0.58
C ARG A 452 -6.20 19.56 0.51
N SER A 453 -6.91 20.67 0.68
CA SER A 453 -6.60 21.66 1.73
C SER A 453 -6.73 21.05 3.13
N PHE A 454 -7.68 20.14 3.31
CA PHE A 454 -7.85 19.38 4.54
C PHE A 454 -6.66 18.45 4.81
N TYR A 455 -6.20 17.68 3.81
CA TYR A 455 -5.00 16.85 3.91
C TYR A 455 -3.75 17.69 4.24
N LYS A 456 -3.57 18.82 3.56
CA LYS A 456 -2.47 19.76 3.85
C LYS A 456 -2.49 20.22 5.31
N THR A 457 -3.68 20.52 5.83
CA THR A 457 -3.86 20.89 7.24
C THR A 457 -3.50 19.75 8.18
N LEU A 458 -3.93 18.51 7.91
CA LEU A 458 -3.59 17.33 8.70
C LEU A 458 -2.06 17.10 8.77
N VAL A 459 -1.38 17.20 7.63
CA VAL A 459 0.09 17.07 7.56
C VAL A 459 0.76 18.16 8.41
N HIS A 460 0.26 19.38 8.36
CA HIS A 460 0.80 20.49 9.11
C HIS A 460 0.59 20.35 10.62
N LEU A 461 -0.63 20.00 11.05
CA LEU A 461 -0.97 19.77 12.45
C LEU A 461 -0.08 18.69 13.08
N ARG A 462 0.23 17.61 12.33
CA ARG A 462 1.12 16.54 12.81
C ARG A 462 2.50 17.06 13.19
N LYS A 463 3.01 18.05 12.46
CA LYS A 463 4.32 18.67 12.72
C LYS A 463 4.28 19.71 13.85
N GLN A 464 3.13 20.31 14.11
CA GLN A 464 2.94 21.32 15.15
C GLN A 464 2.60 20.72 16.52
N HIS A 465 1.79 19.67 16.56
CA HIS A 465 1.24 19.08 17.76
C HIS A 465 1.92 17.75 18.10
N LYS A 466 2.78 17.74 19.11
CA LYS A 466 3.51 16.53 19.53
C LYS A 466 2.57 15.41 19.98
N VAL A 467 1.40 15.74 20.49
CA VAL A 467 0.41 14.74 20.86
C VAL A 467 -0.01 13.85 19.68
N ILE A 468 0.01 14.37 18.45
CA ILE A 468 -0.30 13.60 17.24
C ILE A 468 0.87 12.67 16.88
N SER A 469 2.10 13.15 16.92
CA SER A 469 3.29 12.40 16.50
C SER A 469 3.86 11.49 17.60
N GLU A 470 3.83 11.92 18.87
CA GLU A 470 4.51 11.25 19.98
C GLU A 470 3.54 10.68 21.04
N GLY A 471 2.31 11.18 21.10
CA GLY A 471 1.32 10.79 22.11
C GLY A 471 0.92 9.32 22.06
N LYS A 472 0.41 8.84 23.18
CA LYS A 472 -0.26 7.55 23.30
C LYS A 472 -1.68 7.64 22.75
N ILE A 473 -2.30 6.49 22.48
CA ILE A 473 -3.68 6.37 21.99
C ILE A 473 -4.50 5.47 22.90
N GLU A 474 -5.78 5.82 23.07
CA GLU A 474 -6.78 5.01 23.78
C GLU A 474 -8.12 5.16 23.05
N PHE A 475 -8.78 4.05 22.75
CA PHE A 475 -10.07 4.05 22.06
C PHE A 475 -11.23 4.22 23.04
N LEU A 476 -12.26 4.94 22.58
CA LEU A 476 -13.46 5.31 23.35
C LEU A 476 -14.71 4.75 22.67
N PHE A 477 -15.79 4.59 23.42
CA PHE A 477 -17.10 4.13 22.91
C PHE A 477 -17.02 2.84 22.08
N PRO A 478 -16.40 1.74 22.59
CA PRO A 478 -16.12 0.56 21.79
C PRO A 478 -17.37 -0.11 21.19
N GLU A 479 -18.50 -0.02 21.86
CA GLU A 479 -19.76 -0.65 21.43
C GLU A 479 -20.60 0.19 20.44
N ASN A 480 -20.23 1.44 20.19
CA ASN A 480 -20.96 2.29 19.25
C ASN A 480 -20.44 2.03 17.82
N ALA A 481 -21.24 1.35 16.98
CA ALA A 481 -20.85 0.99 15.61
C ALA A 481 -20.68 2.20 14.68
N ASP A 482 -21.37 3.30 14.96
CA ASP A 482 -21.42 4.47 14.08
C ASP A 482 -20.29 5.47 14.36
N LEU A 483 -19.69 5.38 15.53
CA LEU A 483 -18.69 6.34 16.03
C LEU A 483 -17.32 5.68 16.18
N LEU A 484 -16.33 6.14 15.42
CA LEU A 484 -14.92 5.90 15.70
C LEU A 484 -14.40 7.04 16.58
N ALA A 485 -14.00 6.71 17.81
CA ALA A 485 -13.52 7.69 18.76
C ALA A 485 -12.28 7.22 19.52
N TYR A 486 -11.32 8.11 19.70
CA TYR A 486 -10.13 7.85 20.48
C TYR A 486 -9.55 9.15 21.03
N ARG A 487 -8.75 9.05 22.09
CA ARG A 487 -7.93 10.15 22.59
C ARG A 487 -6.44 9.89 22.36
N ARG A 488 -5.71 10.98 22.15
CA ARG A 488 -4.25 11.01 22.19
C ARG A 488 -3.83 11.74 23.44
N TYR A 489 -2.81 11.24 24.14
CA TYR A 489 -2.39 11.77 25.43
C TYR A 489 -0.92 11.45 25.72
N GLY A 490 -0.39 12.05 26.80
CA GLY A 490 0.96 11.74 27.30
C GLY A 490 2.09 12.28 26.43
N ALA A 491 1.83 13.33 25.65
CA ALA A 491 2.87 14.09 24.97
C ALA A 491 3.70 14.91 25.98
N PRO A 492 4.97 15.27 25.63
CA PRO A 492 5.87 16.00 26.54
C PRO A 492 5.34 17.37 26.99
N ASP A 493 4.53 18.03 26.17
CA ASP A 493 3.90 19.33 26.43
C ASP A 493 2.60 19.23 27.22
N GLY A 494 2.12 18.02 27.50
CA GLY A 494 0.89 17.77 28.24
C GLY A 494 -0.38 18.02 27.43
N GLU A 495 -0.28 18.26 26.12
CA GLU A 495 -1.43 18.39 25.23
C GLU A 495 -2.17 17.05 25.11
N GLU A 496 -3.50 17.11 25.05
CA GLU A 496 -4.36 15.97 24.74
C GLU A 496 -5.26 16.30 23.55
N LEU A 497 -5.62 15.27 22.77
CA LEU A 497 -6.47 15.39 21.59
C LEU A 497 -7.58 14.34 21.65
N LEU A 498 -8.83 14.76 21.45
CA LEU A 498 -9.99 13.89 21.25
C LEU A 498 -10.37 13.90 19.78
N VAL A 499 -10.49 12.72 19.19
CA VAL A 499 -10.92 12.51 17.80
C VAL A 499 -12.24 11.78 17.80
N LEU A 500 -13.22 12.33 17.09
CA LEU A 500 -14.56 11.78 16.93
C LEU A 500 -14.89 11.73 15.43
N CYS A 501 -15.20 10.57 14.89
CA CYS A 501 -15.54 10.39 13.49
C CYS A 501 -16.85 9.60 13.36
N ASN A 502 -17.86 10.21 12.76
CA ASN A 502 -19.09 9.51 12.37
C ASN A 502 -18.84 8.72 11.08
N LEU A 503 -18.91 7.40 11.15
CA LEU A 503 -18.68 6.50 10.02
C LEU A 503 -19.90 6.33 9.09
N THR A 504 -20.98 7.07 9.32
CA THR A 504 -22.27 6.81 8.70
C THR A 504 -22.87 8.04 8.00
N ALA A 505 -23.85 7.80 7.15
CA ALA A 505 -24.61 8.83 6.43
C ALA A 505 -25.80 9.41 7.23
N HIS A 506 -25.84 9.20 8.55
CA HIS A 506 -26.86 9.79 9.43
C HIS A 506 -26.24 10.51 10.62
N GLU A 507 -27.01 11.31 11.32
CA GLU A 507 -26.54 12.00 12.51
C GLU A 507 -26.30 11.04 13.68
N VAL A 508 -25.20 11.25 14.41
CA VAL A 508 -24.81 10.43 15.57
C VAL A 508 -24.73 11.34 16.81
N PRO A 509 -25.62 11.18 17.81
CA PRO A 509 -25.52 11.89 19.06
C PRO A 509 -24.24 11.45 19.82
N VAL A 510 -23.47 12.40 20.31
CA VAL A 510 -22.27 12.13 21.10
C VAL A 510 -22.32 12.91 22.40
N THR A 511 -22.13 12.22 23.52
CA THR A 511 -21.86 12.86 24.80
C THR A 511 -20.34 12.90 24.98
N LEU A 512 -19.78 14.10 25.07
CA LEU A 512 -18.33 14.26 25.27
C LEU A 512 -17.91 13.60 26.59
N PRO A 513 -16.74 12.95 26.64
CA PRO A 513 -16.19 12.44 27.87
C PRO A 513 -15.98 13.56 28.91
N GLU A 514 -15.91 13.18 30.20
CA GLU A 514 -15.64 14.12 31.27
C GLU A 514 -14.32 14.87 31.02
N GLY A 515 -14.34 16.19 31.23
CA GLY A 515 -13.17 17.05 30.99
C GLY A 515 -13.08 17.67 29.60
N TRP A 516 -13.89 17.26 28.63
CA TRP A 516 -13.81 17.77 27.26
C TRP A 516 -14.84 18.85 26.90
N ALA A 517 -15.75 19.20 27.81
CA ALA A 517 -16.82 20.16 27.54
C ALA A 517 -16.37 21.60 27.17
N GLY A 518 -15.13 21.96 27.47
CA GLY A 518 -14.53 23.26 27.14
C GLY A 518 -13.36 23.18 26.16
N ALA A 519 -13.15 22.03 25.51
CA ALA A 519 -12.07 21.86 24.57
C ALA A 519 -12.25 22.70 23.30
N GLU A 520 -11.13 23.22 22.78
CA GLU A 520 -11.11 23.95 21.52
C GLU A 520 -11.20 22.97 20.34
N LYS A 521 -12.01 23.30 19.32
CA LYS A 521 -12.09 22.53 18.07
C LYS A 521 -10.86 22.82 17.21
N LEU A 522 -9.95 21.86 17.12
CA LEU A 522 -8.72 21.97 16.33
C LEU A 522 -8.99 21.88 14.83
N LEU A 523 -9.84 20.92 14.41
CA LEU A 523 -10.18 20.66 13.02
C LEU A 523 -11.57 20.04 12.91
N GLY A 524 -12.24 20.26 11.80
CA GLY A 524 -13.50 19.60 11.44
C GLY A 524 -13.76 19.73 9.95
N ASN A 525 -14.50 18.79 9.42
CA ASN A 525 -14.87 18.75 8.00
C ASN A 525 -16.20 19.47 7.69
N TYR A 526 -16.81 20.06 8.72
CA TYR A 526 -17.94 20.98 8.61
C TYR A 526 -17.58 22.32 9.30
N THR A 527 -18.09 23.40 8.74
CA THR A 527 -17.79 24.76 9.22
C THR A 527 -18.43 25.10 10.57
N GLU A 528 -19.66 24.60 10.79
CA GLU A 528 -20.44 24.88 12.00
C GLU A 528 -20.34 23.71 12.99
N THR A 529 -20.42 24.01 14.28
CA THR A 529 -20.54 23.00 15.34
C THR A 529 -21.99 22.65 15.56
N ALA A 530 -22.33 21.36 15.58
CA ALA A 530 -23.66 20.85 15.85
C ALA A 530 -23.73 20.11 17.20
N ALA A 531 -24.96 19.87 17.70
CA ALA A 531 -25.19 19.12 18.94
C ALA A 531 -24.96 17.61 18.79
N ALA A 532 -24.95 17.12 17.54
CA ALA A 532 -24.64 15.77 17.15
C ALA A 532 -23.66 15.80 15.98
N LEU A 533 -22.89 14.75 15.79
CA LEU A 533 -22.06 14.61 14.60
C LEU A 533 -22.96 14.39 13.38
N ARG A 534 -22.76 15.22 12.36
CA ARG A 534 -23.46 15.13 11.08
C ARG A 534 -22.96 13.91 10.28
N PRO A 535 -23.63 13.56 9.16
CA PRO A 535 -23.15 12.49 8.29
C PRO A 535 -21.67 12.65 7.93
N TYR A 536 -20.88 11.64 8.26
CA TYR A 536 -19.43 11.62 8.03
C TYR A 536 -18.64 12.81 8.64
N GLU A 537 -19.12 13.38 9.76
CA GLU A 537 -18.39 14.40 10.51
C GLU A 537 -17.26 13.81 11.34
#